data_8f72840612fb9b0aee8c81892f0d428f
#
_entry.id   8f72840612fb9b0aee8c81892f0d428f
#
_cell.length_a   1.000
_cell.length_b   1.000
_cell.length_c   1.000
_cell.angle_alpha   90.00
_cell.angle_beta   90.00
_cell.angle_gamma   90.00
#
_symmetry.space_group_name_H-M   'P 1'
#
loop_
_entity.id
_entity.type
_entity.pdbx_description
1 polymer ?
#
loop_
_entity_poly.entity_id
_entity_poly.type
_entity_poly.pdbx_seq_one_letter_code
_entity_poly.pdbx_strand_id
1 'polypeptide(L)'
;MEDAAKELGKEIEVVSQYAGAFDAPDKGRTIAQAMYAKDIDVIYAAAGATGNGLFQEAKSLNEVQDEKVWVIGVDRDQTEEGNYTKDGETLNFTLASTLKQVGETVKDLATKADNGEFPGGEHLVYGLEEEGVGLTDGQLTDDVKAKIETARQAIIDGTITVKDTLK
;
A
#
# COMPACT_ATOMS: atom_id res chain seq x y z
N MET A 1 8.28 -6.60 -7.12
CA MET A 1 7.78 -7.90 -6.63
C MET A 1 8.46 -9.06 -7.35
N GLU A 2 8.39 -9.14 -8.66
CA GLU A 2 9.01 -10.24 -9.45
C GLU A 2 10.52 -10.41 -9.20
N ASP A 3 11.27 -9.32 -9.12
CA ASP A 3 12.72 -9.37 -8.85
C ASP A 3 13.02 -9.93 -7.46
N ALA A 4 12.29 -9.48 -6.44
CA ALA A 4 12.44 -10.02 -5.08
C ALA A 4 12.04 -11.50 -4.99
N ALA A 5 11.03 -11.94 -5.74
CA ALA A 5 10.65 -13.34 -5.79
C ALA A 5 11.75 -14.20 -6.43
N LYS A 6 12.36 -13.73 -7.53
CA LYS A 6 13.50 -14.41 -8.17
C LYS A 6 14.70 -14.57 -7.24
N GLU A 7 15.04 -13.54 -6.47
CA GLU A 7 16.10 -13.61 -5.46
C GLU A 7 15.82 -14.67 -4.39
N LEU A 8 14.56 -14.87 -4.06
CA LEU A 8 14.11 -15.88 -3.10
C LEU A 8 13.87 -17.26 -3.72
N GLY A 9 14.09 -17.42 -5.03
CA GLY A 9 13.78 -18.67 -5.74
C GLY A 9 12.30 -19.02 -5.72
N LYS A 10 11.42 -18.01 -5.66
CA LYS A 10 9.97 -18.16 -5.66
C LYS A 10 9.40 -17.71 -7.00
N GLU A 11 8.38 -18.43 -7.46
CA GLU A 11 7.51 -17.99 -8.55
C GLU A 11 6.31 -17.25 -7.96
N ILE A 12 6.02 -16.06 -8.46
CA ILE A 12 4.83 -15.29 -8.13
C ILE A 12 4.16 -14.83 -9.42
N GLU A 13 2.85 -14.79 -9.43
CA GLU A 13 2.07 -14.15 -10.49
C GLU A 13 1.69 -12.74 -10.05
N VAL A 14 1.95 -11.74 -10.89
CA VAL A 14 1.54 -10.35 -10.66
C VAL A 14 0.49 -9.96 -11.69
N VAL A 15 -0.74 -9.76 -11.21
CA VAL A 15 -1.87 -9.35 -12.03
C VAL A 15 -2.21 -7.88 -11.76
N SER A 16 -2.42 -7.09 -12.81
CA SER A 16 -2.85 -5.70 -12.70
C SER A 16 -4.19 -5.50 -13.37
N GLN A 17 -5.10 -4.78 -12.69
CA GLN A 17 -6.39 -4.40 -13.22
C GLN A 17 -6.72 -2.95 -12.88
N TYR A 18 -7.10 -2.16 -13.90
CA TYR A 18 -7.49 -0.77 -13.70
C TYR A 18 -8.97 -0.66 -13.35
N ALA A 19 -9.26 0.03 -12.25
CA ALA A 19 -10.63 0.37 -11.87
C ALA A 19 -11.21 1.50 -12.73
N GLY A 20 -10.37 2.42 -13.22
CA GLY A 20 -10.79 3.56 -14.03
C GLY A 20 -11.58 4.62 -13.24
N ALA A 21 -11.53 4.56 -11.88
CA ALA A 21 -12.16 5.51 -10.97
C ALA A 21 -11.47 5.47 -9.61
N PHE A 22 -11.49 6.58 -8.88
CA PHE A 22 -10.95 6.69 -7.52
C PHE A 22 -12.04 6.77 -6.44
N ASP A 23 -13.32 6.82 -6.82
CA ASP A 23 -14.49 7.07 -5.97
C ASP A 23 -15.61 6.04 -6.17
N ALA A 24 -15.30 4.83 -6.63
CA ALA A 24 -16.25 3.78 -6.96
C ALA A 24 -16.02 2.49 -6.14
N PRO A 25 -16.37 2.45 -4.83
CA PRO A 25 -16.15 1.28 -3.97
C PRO A 25 -16.81 0.01 -4.48
N ASP A 26 -18.03 0.09 -5.03
CA ASP A 26 -18.75 -1.08 -5.59
C ASP A 26 -17.97 -1.74 -6.73
N LYS A 27 -17.32 -0.91 -7.57
CA LYS A 27 -16.47 -1.40 -8.64
C LYS A 27 -15.18 -2.03 -8.08
N GLY A 28 -14.58 -1.41 -7.06
CA GLY A 28 -13.45 -1.96 -6.33
C GLY A 28 -13.76 -3.33 -5.74
N ARG A 29 -14.93 -3.48 -5.13
CA ARG A 29 -15.41 -4.75 -4.59
C ARG A 29 -15.57 -5.82 -5.68
N THR A 30 -16.19 -5.48 -6.81
CA THR A 30 -16.37 -6.41 -7.94
C THR A 30 -15.03 -6.88 -8.51
N ILE A 31 -14.05 -5.98 -8.62
CA ILE A 31 -12.70 -6.32 -9.09
C ILE A 31 -12.01 -7.24 -8.08
N ALA A 32 -12.06 -6.92 -6.79
CA ALA A 32 -11.47 -7.72 -5.73
C ALA A 32 -12.06 -9.14 -5.71
N GLN A 33 -13.37 -9.27 -5.81
CA GLN A 33 -14.06 -10.55 -5.92
C GLN A 33 -13.56 -11.38 -7.10
N ALA A 34 -13.41 -10.77 -8.27
CA ALA A 34 -12.91 -11.45 -9.46
C ALA A 34 -11.43 -11.85 -9.35
N MET A 35 -10.63 -11.09 -8.60
CA MET A 35 -9.22 -11.40 -8.37
C MET A 35 -9.06 -12.53 -7.34
N TYR A 36 -9.73 -12.45 -6.20
CA TYR A 36 -9.69 -13.52 -5.18
C TYR A 36 -10.27 -14.85 -5.70
N ALA A 37 -11.27 -14.80 -6.58
CA ALA A 37 -11.80 -16.00 -7.24
C ALA A 37 -10.80 -16.69 -8.21
N LYS A 38 -9.65 -16.07 -8.48
CA LYS A 38 -8.53 -16.60 -9.25
C LYS A 38 -7.32 -16.95 -8.37
N ASP A 39 -7.55 -17.20 -7.10
CA ASP A 39 -6.53 -17.59 -6.13
C ASP A 39 -5.44 -16.49 -5.91
N ILE A 40 -5.76 -15.22 -6.17
CA ILE A 40 -4.91 -14.10 -5.75
C ILE A 40 -5.03 -13.97 -4.24
N ASP A 41 -3.93 -14.07 -3.52
CA ASP A 41 -3.87 -14.06 -2.06
C ASP A 41 -3.64 -12.67 -1.46
N VAL A 42 -3.00 -11.75 -2.19
CA VAL A 42 -2.69 -10.38 -1.74
C VAL A 42 -3.09 -9.36 -2.80
N ILE A 43 -3.90 -8.37 -2.43
CA ILE A 43 -4.26 -7.26 -3.33
C ILE A 43 -3.79 -5.92 -2.75
N TYR A 44 -3.14 -5.11 -3.57
CA TYR A 44 -2.79 -3.71 -3.32
C TYR A 44 -3.66 -2.79 -4.20
N ALA A 45 -4.45 -1.92 -3.61
CA ALA A 45 -5.37 -1.05 -4.35
C ALA A 45 -4.94 0.42 -4.31
N ALA A 46 -4.01 0.83 -5.19
CA ALA A 46 -3.67 2.24 -5.39
C ALA A 46 -4.78 2.99 -6.15
N ALA A 47 -6.00 3.03 -5.59
CA ALA A 47 -7.22 3.47 -6.25
C ALA A 47 -8.12 4.37 -5.37
N GLY A 48 -7.56 5.04 -4.36
CA GLY A 48 -8.29 5.95 -3.47
C GLY A 48 -9.49 5.26 -2.82
N ALA A 49 -10.66 5.94 -2.75
CA ALA A 49 -11.86 5.41 -2.12
C ALA A 49 -12.44 4.15 -2.81
N THR A 50 -12.08 3.88 -4.06
CA THR A 50 -12.41 2.62 -4.75
C THR A 50 -11.83 1.42 -3.99
N GLY A 51 -10.66 1.57 -3.34
CA GLY A 51 -10.03 0.56 -2.50
C GLY A 51 -10.86 0.15 -1.27
N ASN A 52 -11.80 0.97 -0.81
CA ASN A 52 -12.70 0.59 0.29
C ASN A 52 -13.55 -0.64 -0.07
N GLY A 53 -13.86 -0.82 -1.35
CA GLY A 53 -14.56 -2.02 -1.83
C GLY A 53 -13.72 -3.29 -1.71
N LEU A 54 -12.40 -3.19 -1.90
CA LEU A 54 -11.48 -4.30 -1.66
C LEU A 54 -11.52 -4.75 -0.18
N PHE A 55 -11.45 -3.81 0.77
CA PHE A 55 -11.54 -4.12 2.20
C PHE A 55 -12.85 -4.80 2.56
N GLN A 56 -13.99 -4.36 1.98
CA GLN A 56 -15.28 -4.99 2.18
C GLN A 56 -15.31 -6.44 1.69
N GLU A 57 -14.76 -6.71 0.50
CA GLU A 57 -14.71 -8.06 -0.04
C GLU A 57 -13.77 -8.96 0.76
N ALA A 58 -12.56 -8.49 1.05
CA ALA A 58 -11.59 -9.24 1.87
C ALA A 58 -12.16 -9.61 3.25
N LYS A 59 -12.90 -8.68 3.87
CA LYS A 59 -13.58 -8.94 5.13
C LYS A 59 -14.61 -10.05 4.99
N SER A 60 -15.49 -9.95 3.99
CA SER A 60 -16.55 -10.94 3.73
C SER A 60 -15.97 -12.34 3.50
N LEU A 61 -14.84 -12.45 2.79
CA LEU A 61 -14.17 -13.72 2.54
C LEU A 61 -13.52 -14.27 3.81
N ASN A 62 -12.74 -13.46 4.52
CA ASN A 62 -12.02 -13.89 5.73
C ASN A 62 -12.95 -14.30 6.89
N GLU A 63 -14.19 -13.80 6.92
CA GLU A 63 -15.19 -14.21 7.91
C GLU A 63 -15.71 -15.64 7.68
N VAL A 64 -15.65 -16.16 6.44
CA VAL A 64 -16.29 -17.45 6.08
C VAL A 64 -15.33 -18.53 5.57
N GLN A 65 -14.19 -18.16 4.98
CA GLN A 65 -13.23 -19.13 4.41
C GLN A 65 -12.05 -19.37 5.34
N ASP A 66 -11.40 -20.54 5.20
CA ASP A 66 -10.25 -20.90 6.04
C ASP A 66 -8.94 -20.27 5.54
N GLU A 67 -8.76 -20.15 4.24
CA GLU A 67 -7.61 -19.49 3.66
C GLU A 67 -7.76 -17.96 3.74
N LYS A 68 -6.76 -17.32 4.35
CA LYS A 68 -6.77 -15.88 4.58
C LYS A 68 -6.35 -15.14 3.32
N VAL A 69 -7.18 -14.19 2.88
CA VAL A 69 -6.80 -13.21 1.86
C VAL A 69 -6.30 -11.94 2.52
N TRP A 70 -5.35 -11.27 1.88
CA TRP A 70 -4.65 -10.13 2.44
C TRP A 70 -4.86 -8.87 1.60
N VAL A 71 -4.75 -7.73 2.28
CA VAL A 71 -4.80 -6.41 1.66
C VAL A 71 -3.57 -5.60 2.05
N ILE A 72 -2.98 -4.89 1.09
CA ILE A 72 -2.04 -3.81 1.35
C ILE A 72 -2.83 -2.50 1.21
N GLY A 73 -2.87 -1.73 2.30
CA GLY A 73 -3.52 -0.43 2.36
C GLY A 73 -2.76 0.66 1.62
N VAL A 74 -3.39 1.83 1.44
CA VAL A 74 -2.83 2.96 0.67
C VAL A 74 -3.18 4.30 1.30
N ASP A 75 -2.31 5.27 1.09
CA ASP A 75 -2.39 6.68 1.50
C ASP A 75 -2.22 6.92 3.00
N ARG A 76 -2.85 6.12 3.85
CA ARG A 76 -2.80 6.16 5.32
C ARG A 76 -2.73 4.76 5.90
N ASP A 77 -2.47 4.65 7.18
CA ASP A 77 -2.60 3.38 7.88
C ASP A 77 -4.06 2.90 7.86
N GLN A 78 -4.29 1.76 7.23
CA GLN A 78 -5.60 1.12 7.09
C GLN A 78 -5.68 -0.18 7.91
N THR A 79 -4.89 -0.31 8.95
CA THR A 79 -4.89 -1.50 9.80
C THR A 79 -6.27 -1.75 10.41
N GLU A 80 -6.96 -0.70 10.87
CA GLU A 80 -8.28 -0.86 11.50
C GLU A 80 -9.36 -1.35 10.53
N GLU A 81 -9.28 -0.98 9.26
CA GLU A 81 -10.20 -1.43 8.21
C GLU A 81 -10.09 -2.94 7.94
N GLY A 82 -8.92 -3.52 8.23
CA GLY A 82 -8.68 -4.95 8.10
C GLY A 82 -9.22 -5.81 9.23
N ASN A 83 -9.83 -5.24 10.26
CA ASN A 83 -10.39 -5.99 11.37
C ASN A 83 -11.65 -6.78 10.96
N TYR A 84 -11.68 -8.06 11.31
CA TYR A 84 -12.84 -8.94 11.13
C TYR A 84 -12.99 -9.90 12.31
N THR A 85 -14.17 -10.50 12.44
CA THR A 85 -14.43 -11.49 13.51
C THR A 85 -14.68 -12.85 12.90
N LYS A 86 -13.96 -13.87 13.37
CA LYS A 86 -14.17 -15.27 13.02
C LYS A 86 -14.07 -16.12 14.27
N ASP A 87 -15.03 -17.02 14.47
CA ASP A 87 -15.09 -17.94 15.63
C ASP A 87 -15.01 -17.24 16.99
N GLY A 88 -15.48 -16.00 17.08
CA GLY A 88 -15.48 -15.18 18.31
C GLY A 88 -14.15 -14.45 18.56
N GLU A 89 -13.17 -14.56 17.70
CA GLU A 89 -11.89 -13.86 17.77
C GLU A 89 -11.86 -12.68 16.81
N THR A 90 -11.21 -11.58 17.23
CA THR A 90 -10.91 -10.44 16.34
C THR A 90 -9.56 -10.68 15.70
N LEU A 91 -9.58 -10.75 14.38
CA LEU A 91 -8.43 -10.96 13.51
C LEU A 91 -8.25 -9.76 12.58
N ASN A 92 -7.14 -9.72 11.83
CA ASN A 92 -6.86 -8.63 10.91
C ASN A 92 -6.21 -9.14 9.62
N PHE A 93 -6.64 -8.63 8.46
CA PHE A 93 -6.12 -9.00 7.15
C PHE A 93 -5.31 -7.89 6.45
N THR A 94 -5.10 -6.73 7.07
CA THR A 94 -4.20 -5.71 6.51
C THR A 94 -2.77 -6.12 6.74
N LEU A 95 -2.05 -6.46 5.67
CA LEU A 95 -0.66 -6.89 5.73
C LEU A 95 0.25 -5.73 6.15
N ALA A 96 0.11 -4.60 5.46
CA ALA A 96 0.77 -3.31 5.72
C ALA A 96 0.01 -2.22 4.96
N SER A 97 0.41 -0.95 5.13
CA SER A 97 -0.16 0.16 4.36
C SER A 97 0.94 1.06 3.83
N THR A 98 0.88 1.41 2.55
CA THR A 98 1.72 2.47 2.00
C THR A 98 1.18 3.82 2.44
N LEU A 99 2.07 4.70 2.84
CA LEU A 99 1.74 5.98 3.45
C LEU A 99 2.10 7.15 2.53
N LYS A 100 1.25 8.18 2.52
CA LYS A 100 1.56 9.51 2.04
C LYS A 100 1.53 10.45 3.24
N GLN A 101 2.69 11.00 3.61
CA GLN A 101 2.88 11.85 4.78
C GLN A 101 2.45 13.30 4.49
N VAL A 102 1.19 13.48 4.08
CA VAL A 102 0.65 14.80 3.71
C VAL A 102 0.75 15.79 4.87
N GLY A 103 0.53 15.33 6.10
CA GLY A 103 0.64 16.15 7.30
C GLY A 103 2.04 16.72 7.51
N GLU A 104 3.08 15.89 7.34
CA GLU A 104 4.48 16.33 7.49
C GLU A 104 4.87 17.29 6.35
N THR A 105 4.43 17.03 5.12
CA THR A 105 4.63 17.95 3.99
C THR A 105 4.02 19.32 4.26
N VAL A 106 2.78 19.37 4.75
CA VAL A 106 2.10 20.64 5.08
C VAL A 106 2.83 21.36 6.21
N LYS A 107 3.28 20.65 7.23
CA LYS A 107 4.03 21.20 8.36
C LYS A 107 5.38 21.78 7.90
N ASP A 108 6.12 21.07 7.03
CA ASP A 108 7.37 21.57 6.46
C ASP A 108 7.16 22.87 5.69
N LEU A 109 6.15 22.91 4.80
CA LEU A 109 5.84 24.12 4.04
C LEU A 109 5.38 25.29 4.92
N ALA A 110 4.60 25.02 5.97
CA ALA A 110 4.19 26.05 6.93
C ALA A 110 5.40 26.61 7.70
N THR A 111 6.33 25.74 8.12
CA THR A 111 7.57 26.14 8.78
C THR A 111 8.45 26.99 7.87
N LYS A 112 8.62 26.59 6.61
CA LYS A 112 9.34 27.39 5.60
C LYS A 112 8.69 28.75 5.38
N ALA A 113 7.35 28.80 5.35
CA ALA A 113 6.63 30.06 5.20
C ALA A 113 6.85 31.01 6.40
N ASP A 114 6.82 30.49 7.64
CA ASP A 114 7.07 31.26 8.86
C ASP A 114 8.50 31.82 8.91
N ASN A 115 9.47 31.07 8.41
CA ASN A 115 10.85 31.46 8.27
C ASN A 115 11.13 32.44 7.11
N GLY A 116 10.15 32.74 6.26
CA GLY A 116 10.33 33.55 5.04
C GLY A 116 11.00 32.82 3.89
N GLU A 117 11.04 31.48 3.93
CA GLU A 117 11.71 30.60 2.95
C GLU A 117 10.69 29.83 2.11
N PHE A 118 9.45 30.30 2.01
CA PHE A 118 8.41 29.59 1.26
C PHE A 118 8.80 29.42 -0.22
N PRO A 119 8.84 28.18 -0.75
CA PRO A 119 9.34 27.89 -2.10
C PRO A 119 8.26 28.14 -3.17
N GLY A 120 7.78 29.39 -3.26
CA GLY A 120 6.73 29.79 -4.19
C GLY A 120 7.15 29.62 -5.64
N GLY A 121 6.37 28.88 -6.42
CA GLY A 121 6.64 28.62 -7.85
C GLY A 121 7.61 27.47 -8.13
N GLU A 122 8.11 26.78 -7.10
CA GLU A 122 8.94 25.59 -7.24
C GLU A 122 8.09 24.32 -7.33
N HIS A 123 8.62 23.31 -8.05
CA HIS A 123 8.05 21.96 -8.07
C HIS A 123 8.80 21.12 -7.04
N LEU A 124 8.16 20.85 -5.92
CA LEU A 124 8.74 20.06 -4.85
C LEU A 124 8.31 18.60 -4.98
N VAL A 125 9.23 17.68 -4.72
CA VAL A 125 8.97 16.24 -4.64
C VAL A 125 9.32 15.77 -3.25
N TYR A 126 8.37 15.16 -2.58
CA TYR A 126 8.56 14.56 -1.26
C TYR A 126 8.55 13.03 -1.43
N GLY A 127 9.73 12.47 -1.61
CA GLY A 127 9.97 11.04 -1.80
C GLY A 127 10.29 10.31 -0.48
N LEU A 128 11.08 9.23 -0.62
CA LEU A 128 11.55 8.44 0.53
C LEU A 128 12.60 9.17 1.37
N GLU A 129 13.45 10.00 0.74
CA GLU A 129 14.49 10.77 1.40
C GLU A 129 13.89 11.87 2.29
N GLU A 130 12.85 12.55 1.81
CA GLU A 130 12.13 13.59 2.55
C GLU A 130 11.05 13.01 3.48
N GLU A 131 10.99 11.70 3.63
CA GLU A 131 9.97 11.00 4.41
C GLU A 131 8.52 11.35 3.98
N GLY A 132 8.32 11.79 2.74
CA GLY A 132 7.02 12.12 2.19
C GLY A 132 6.14 10.91 1.88
N VAL A 133 6.76 9.73 1.76
CA VAL A 133 6.10 8.43 1.58
C VAL A 133 6.73 7.38 2.48
N GLY A 134 5.98 6.35 2.83
CA GLY A 134 6.45 5.30 3.72
C GLY A 134 5.61 4.02 3.67
N LEU A 135 5.88 3.14 4.61
CA LEU A 135 5.16 1.89 4.80
C LEU A 135 4.97 1.65 6.29
N THR A 136 3.81 1.15 6.70
CA THR A 136 3.61 0.69 8.08
C THR A 136 4.31 -0.65 8.31
N ASP A 137 4.66 -0.94 9.55
CA ASP A 137 5.19 -2.25 9.96
C ASP A 137 4.16 -3.37 9.78
N GLY A 138 2.90 -3.10 10.02
CA GLY A 138 1.78 -4.01 9.85
C GLY A 138 2.04 -5.40 10.44
N GLN A 139 1.73 -6.43 9.68
CA GLN A 139 1.95 -7.84 10.02
C GLN A 139 3.19 -8.43 9.32
N LEU A 140 4.12 -7.56 8.89
CA LEU A 140 5.36 -7.97 8.26
C LEU A 140 6.31 -8.61 9.27
N THR A 141 6.99 -9.68 8.86
CA THR A 141 8.04 -10.32 9.68
C THR A 141 9.32 -9.47 9.70
N ASP A 142 10.16 -9.64 10.71
CA ASP A 142 11.36 -8.82 10.88
C ASP A 142 12.36 -8.98 9.71
N ASP A 143 12.45 -10.16 9.11
CA ASP A 143 13.27 -10.39 7.92
C ASP A 143 12.74 -9.65 6.69
N VAL A 144 11.42 -9.55 6.53
CA VAL A 144 10.78 -8.76 5.46
C VAL A 144 11.02 -7.28 5.69
N LYS A 145 10.85 -6.78 6.92
CA LYS A 145 11.12 -5.37 7.28
C LYS A 145 12.57 -4.99 6.97
N ALA A 146 13.55 -5.85 7.33
CA ALA A 146 14.96 -5.62 7.04
C ALA A 146 15.25 -5.53 5.52
N LYS A 147 14.59 -6.36 4.71
CA LYS A 147 14.69 -6.30 3.23
C LYS A 147 14.05 -5.05 2.66
N ILE A 148 12.92 -4.63 3.19
CA ILE A 148 12.24 -3.39 2.79
C ILE A 148 13.14 -2.19 3.08
N GLU A 149 13.78 -2.13 4.26
CA GLU A 149 14.70 -1.04 4.59
C GLU A 149 15.93 -1.04 3.67
N THR A 150 16.47 -2.21 3.33
CA THR A 150 17.53 -2.32 2.34
C THR A 150 17.10 -1.80 0.97
N ALA A 151 15.90 -2.13 0.52
CA ALA A 151 15.36 -1.65 -0.75
C ALA A 151 15.07 -0.15 -0.70
N ARG A 152 14.55 0.37 0.42
CA ARG A 152 14.34 1.80 0.66
C ARG A 152 15.65 2.57 0.50
N GLN A 153 16.69 2.14 1.16
CA GLN A 153 18.00 2.77 1.07
C GLN A 153 18.57 2.72 -0.35
N ALA A 154 18.43 1.58 -1.03
CA ALA A 154 18.89 1.43 -2.40
C ALA A 154 18.15 2.35 -3.41
N ILE A 155 16.88 2.69 -3.13
CA ILE A 155 16.13 3.69 -3.92
C ILE A 155 16.66 5.09 -3.62
N ILE A 156 16.88 5.44 -2.35
CA ILE A 156 17.42 6.74 -1.93
C ILE A 156 18.81 6.96 -2.55
N ASP A 157 19.68 5.95 -2.50
CA ASP A 157 21.03 5.99 -3.07
C ASP A 157 21.04 5.93 -4.61
N GLY A 158 19.89 5.77 -5.26
CA GLY A 158 19.77 5.69 -6.73
C GLY A 158 20.25 4.36 -7.34
N THR A 159 20.57 3.36 -6.51
CA THR A 159 20.96 2.01 -6.97
C THR A 159 19.77 1.27 -7.59
N ILE A 160 18.56 1.50 -7.04
CA ILE A 160 17.31 1.06 -7.61
C ILE A 160 16.57 2.27 -8.16
N THR A 161 16.24 2.25 -9.45
CA THR A 161 15.43 3.28 -10.09
C THR A 161 13.97 2.79 -10.17
N VAL A 162 13.06 3.52 -9.52
CA VAL A 162 11.62 3.29 -9.65
C VAL A 162 11.13 3.98 -10.91
N LYS A 163 10.42 3.25 -11.76
CA LYS A 163 9.84 3.82 -13.00
C LYS A 163 8.66 4.72 -12.64
N ASP A 164 8.67 5.92 -13.18
CA ASP A 164 7.62 6.95 -13.02
C ASP A 164 6.69 7.08 -14.22
N THR A 165 6.93 6.27 -15.27
CA THR A 165 6.18 6.28 -16.53
C THR A 165 5.49 4.96 -16.78
N LEU A 166 4.24 5.02 -17.25
CA LEU A 166 3.52 3.87 -17.78
C LEU A 166 4.11 3.52 -19.16
N LYS A 167 4.34 2.25 -19.42
CA LYS A 167 4.67 1.72 -20.74
C LYS A 167 3.40 1.46 -21.54
#